data_7058810c013d6f20a399baa1ed475ec2
#
_entry.id   7058810c013d6f20a399baa1ed475ec2
#
_cell.length_a   1.000
_cell.length_b   1.000
_cell.length_c   1.000
_cell.angle_alpha   90.00
_cell.angle_beta   90.00
_cell.angle_gamma   90.00
#
_symmetry.space_group_name_H-M   'P 1'
#
loop_
_entity.id
_entity.type
_entity.pdbx_description
1 polymer ?
#
loop_
_entity_poly.entity_id
_entity_poly.type
_entity_poly.pdbx_seq_one_letter_code
_entity_poly.pdbx_strand_id
1 'polypeptide(L)'
;MTARPCGTQWTLTTDLDELCVVEVGGTLRSWRHAREEVLAGFAPDAPIDAGRGQQLIPWPNRIRDGRYTFDGTARQLPITEVALGNASHGLLRWAPWHLVDQAENHLTVGVTLHPQPGWSWTLTVTTRYAVGPDGLSVTSRVVNESDTVAPFGAARRPRHTHIEIATQLGDGVVVVLGSLR
;
A
#
# COMPACT_ATOMS: atom_id res chain seq x y z
N MET A 1 3.86 25.01 13.20
CA MET A 1 4.06 23.55 13.11
C MET A 1 4.49 23.22 11.69
N THR A 2 5.66 22.64 11.50
CA THR A 2 6.11 22.21 10.16
C THR A 2 5.31 20.97 9.78
N ALA A 3 4.69 20.95 8.58
CA ALA A 3 3.99 19.78 8.08
C ALA A 3 4.96 18.61 7.93
N ARG A 4 4.58 17.43 8.42
CA ARG A 4 5.40 16.22 8.27
C ARG A 4 5.32 15.71 6.83
N PRO A 5 6.42 15.36 6.17
CA PRO A 5 6.41 14.89 4.78
C PRO A 5 5.53 13.66 4.51
N CYS A 6 5.31 12.83 5.54
CA CYS A 6 4.51 11.61 5.45
C CYS A 6 3.08 11.76 6.01
N GLY A 7 2.67 12.98 6.36
CA GLY A 7 1.37 13.26 6.96
C GLY A 7 1.22 12.75 8.40
N THR A 8 0.00 12.43 8.77
CA THR A 8 -0.35 11.85 10.07
C THR A 8 0.36 10.52 10.27
N GLN A 9 0.75 10.22 11.51
CA GLN A 9 1.40 8.97 11.89
C GLN A 9 0.57 8.27 12.96
N TRP A 10 0.22 7.02 12.73
CA TRP A 10 -0.51 6.17 13.66
C TRP A 10 0.44 5.13 14.23
N THR A 11 0.50 5.06 15.56
CA THR A 11 1.40 4.13 16.28
C THR A 11 0.56 3.11 17.03
N LEU A 12 0.93 1.85 16.89
CA LEU A 12 0.46 0.73 17.69
C LEU A 12 1.60 0.31 18.61
N THR A 13 1.34 0.21 19.91
CA THR A 13 2.31 -0.21 20.92
C THR A 13 1.71 -1.30 21.78
N THR A 14 2.44 -2.40 21.90
CA THR A 14 2.18 -3.51 22.83
C THR A 14 3.38 -3.68 23.75
N ASP A 15 3.39 -4.68 24.61
CA ASP A 15 4.54 -4.98 25.48
C ASP A 15 5.80 -5.31 24.69
N LEU A 16 5.67 -5.91 23.51
CA LEU A 16 6.77 -6.37 22.66
C LEU A 16 6.94 -5.59 21.36
N ASP A 17 5.86 -4.99 20.84
CA ASP A 17 5.87 -4.41 19.50
C ASP A 17 5.62 -2.90 19.52
N GLU A 18 6.33 -2.18 18.67
CA GLU A 18 6.06 -0.80 18.31
C GLU A 18 6.01 -0.69 16.79
N LEU A 19 4.84 -0.35 16.26
CA LEU A 19 4.54 -0.26 14.84
C LEU A 19 4.09 1.15 14.50
N CYS A 20 4.61 1.73 13.43
CA CYS A 20 4.12 3.02 12.91
C CYS A 20 3.72 2.93 11.46
N VAL A 21 2.49 3.36 11.16
CA VAL A 21 1.95 3.53 9.81
C VAL A 21 1.71 5.02 9.55
N VAL A 22 1.98 5.49 8.35
CA VAL A 22 1.82 6.90 7.98
C VAL A 22 0.75 7.10 6.92
N GLU A 23 0.16 8.29 6.91
CA GLU A 23 -0.93 8.70 6.04
C GLU A 23 -0.58 8.57 4.55
N VAL A 24 0.60 9.04 4.14
CA VAL A 24 1.01 8.95 2.74
C VAL A 24 1.24 7.51 2.35
N GLY A 25 0.40 7.00 1.45
CA GLY A 25 0.47 5.65 0.90
C GLY A 25 0.06 4.54 1.87
N GLY A 26 -0.50 4.84 3.05
CA GLY A 26 -0.76 3.84 4.09
C GLY A 26 0.52 3.07 4.43
N THR A 27 1.65 3.79 4.47
CA THR A 27 3.00 3.20 4.49
C THR A 27 3.37 2.68 5.86
N LEU A 28 3.86 1.45 5.93
CA LEU A 28 4.50 0.92 7.13
C LEU A 28 5.88 1.57 7.28
N ARG A 29 5.98 2.58 8.17
CA ARG A 29 7.20 3.34 8.38
C ARG A 29 8.24 2.59 9.21
N SER A 30 7.82 1.96 10.30
CA SER A 30 8.71 1.25 11.22
C SER A 30 7.98 0.13 11.94
N TRP A 31 8.71 -0.91 12.29
CA TRP A 31 8.29 -1.96 13.20
C TRP A 31 9.48 -2.42 14.02
N ARG A 32 9.31 -2.41 15.33
CA ARG A 32 10.24 -2.93 16.31
C ARG A 32 9.57 -4.06 17.08
N HIS A 33 10.32 -5.13 17.36
CA HIS A 33 9.87 -6.24 18.18
C HIS A 33 10.93 -6.51 19.25
N ALA A 34 10.52 -6.67 20.51
CA ALA A 34 11.41 -6.86 21.65
C ALA A 34 12.57 -5.82 21.69
N ARG A 35 12.26 -4.56 21.32
CA ARG A 35 13.19 -3.40 21.19
C ARG A 35 14.17 -3.45 20.01
N GLU A 36 14.15 -4.50 19.20
CA GLU A 36 14.97 -4.64 18.00
C GLU A 36 14.21 -4.09 16.76
N GLU A 37 14.93 -3.40 15.88
CA GLU A 37 14.36 -2.97 14.59
C GLU A 37 14.24 -4.16 13.65
N VAL A 38 13.00 -4.53 13.31
CA VAL A 38 12.70 -5.63 12.39
C VAL A 38 12.54 -5.14 10.96
N LEU A 39 12.09 -3.90 10.81
CA LEU A 39 11.92 -3.25 9.50
C LEU A 39 12.92 -2.10 9.36
N ALA A 40 13.68 -2.08 8.25
CA ALA A 40 14.49 -0.92 7.87
C ALA A 40 13.56 0.26 7.50
N GLY A 41 13.15 1.01 8.51
CA GLY A 41 12.26 2.15 8.42
C GLY A 41 12.95 3.43 7.90
N PHE A 42 12.32 4.55 8.13
CA PHE A 42 12.86 5.90 7.87
C PHE A 42 12.46 6.86 9.01
N ALA A 43 13.19 7.97 9.13
CA ALA A 43 12.97 8.92 10.21
C ALA A 43 11.56 9.55 10.14
N PRO A 44 10.94 9.93 11.29
CA PRO A 44 9.57 10.46 11.34
C PRO A 44 9.33 11.74 10.52
N ASP A 45 10.38 12.50 10.29
CA ASP A 45 10.41 13.78 9.57
C ASP A 45 11.05 13.69 8.18
N ALA A 46 11.48 12.48 7.78
CA ALA A 46 12.03 12.23 6.45
C ALA A 46 10.92 11.91 5.43
N PRO A 47 11.10 12.28 4.15
CA PRO A 47 10.22 11.81 3.09
C PRO A 47 10.40 10.30 2.86
N ILE A 48 9.36 9.68 2.31
CA ILE A 48 9.43 8.27 1.90
C ILE A 48 10.38 8.18 0.69
N ASP A 49 11.42 7.36 0.82
CA ASP A 49 12.35 7.09 -0.26
C ASP A 49 12.28 5.64 -0.74
N ALA A 50 12.74 5.37 -1.96
CA ALA A 50 12.85 4.04 -2.55
C ALA A 50 11.59 3.15 -2.41
N GLY A 51 10.42 3.74 -2.11
CA GLY A 51 9.17 3.03 -1.93
C GLY A 51 9.09 2.15 -0.67
N ARG A 52 9.93 2.40 0.35
CA ARG A 52 9.96 1.61 1.59
C ARG A 52 8.60 1.56 2.25
N GLY A 53 8.13 0.35 2.58
CA GLY A 53 6.87 0.11 3.26
C GLY A 53 5.60 0.50 2.49
N GLN A 54 5.72 1.10 1.29
CA GLN A 54 4.58 1.55 0.49
C GLN A 54 3.79 0.39 -0.09
N GLN A 55 2.51 0.62 -0.26
CA GLN A 55 1.58 -0.26 -0.97
C GLN A 55 1.56 0.11 -2.45
N LEU A 56 1.78 -0.89 -3.31
CA LEU A 56 1.86 -0.74 -4.76
C LEU A 56 0.55 -1.23 -5.37
N ILE A 57 -0.43 -0.37 -5.43
CA ILE A 57 -1.81 -0.63 -5.83
C ILE A 57 -2.26 0.43 -6.84
N PRO A 58 -2.98 0.07 -7.91
CA PRO A 58 -3.51 -1.24 -8.30
C PRO A 58 -2.58 -2.06 -9.22
N TRP A 59 -1.32 -1.73 -9.35
CA TRP A 59 -0.31 -2.57 -9.99
C TRP A 59 1.06 -2.38 -9.33
N PRO A 60 1.86 -3.46 -9.19
CA PRO A 60 3.26 -3.38 -8.82
C PRO A 60 4.12 -3.14 -10.07
N ASN A 61 5.36 -2.64 -9.85
CA ASN A 61 6.33 -2.43 -10.90
C ASN A 61 5.89 -1.39 -11.96
N ARG A 62 6.29 -1.55 -13.23
CA ARG A 62 6.24 -0.52 -14.27
C ARG A 62 5.33 -0.91 -15.42
N ILE A 63 4.53 0.04 -15.89
CA ILE A 63 3.82 -0.04 -17.18
C ILE A 63 4.56 0.89 -18.15
N ARG A 64 5.18 0.29 -19.19
CA ARG A 64 5.94 1.02 -20.20
C ARG A 64 5.03 2.03 -20.90
N ASP A 65 5.52 3.24 -21.08
CA ASP A 65 4.82 4.37 -21.69
C ASP A 65 3.46 4.69 -21.01
N GLY A 66 3.19 4.10 -19.82
CA GLY A 66 1.90 4.17 -19.16
C GLY A 66 0.75 3.53 -19.94
N ARG A 67 1.03 2.77 -21.00
CA ARG A 67 0.01 2.21 -21.90
C ARG A 67 -0.32 0.77 -21.56
N TYR A 68 -1.61 0.48 -21.47
CA TYR A 68 -2.11 -0.88 -21.30
C TYR A 68 -3.44 -1.06 -22.02
N THR A 69 -3.80 -2.30 -22.29
CA THR A 69 -5.11 -2.66 -22.83
C THR A 69 -5.83 -3.54 -21.82
N PHE A 70 -7.07 -3.22 -21.53
CA PHE A 70 -7.93 -4.02 -20.70
C PHE A 70 -9.34 -4.07 -21.28
N ASP A 71 -9.90 -5.27 -21.39
CA ASP A 71 -11.20 -5.53 -22.02
C ASP A 71 -11.33 -4.86 -23.40
N GLY A 72 -10.32 -5.06 -24.26
CA GLY A 72 -10.24 -4.50 -25.62
C GLY A 72 -10.03 -2.98 -25.70
N THR A 73 -10.03 -2.26 -24.58
CA THR A 73 -9.89 -0.80 -24.53
C THR A 73 -8.44 -0.41 -24.18
N ALA A 74 -7.81 0.37 -25.08
CA ALA A 74 -6.49 0.97 -24.83
C ALA A 74 -6.62 2.14 -23.85
N ARG A 75 -5.70 2.21 -22.89
CA ARG A 75 -5.69 3.20 -21.80
C ARG A 75 -4.31 3.80 -21.63
N GLN A 76 -4.27 5.06 -21.16
CA GLN A 76 -3.04 5.81 -20.93
C GLN A 76 -3.01 6.34 -19.50
N LEU A 77 -2.11 5.81 -18.68
CA LEU A 77 -1.82 6.27 -17.32
C LEU A 77 -0.83 7.45 -17.36
N PRO A 78 -0.85 8.32 -16.34
CA PRO A 78 0.19 9.33 -16.15
C PRO A 78 1.58 8.69 -16.02
N ILE A 79 2.58 9.28 -16.66
CA ILE A 79 3.97 8.88 -16.51
C ILE A 79 4.49 9.42 -15.16
N THR A 80 4.78 8.54 -14.24
CA THR A 80 5.25 8.87 -12.89
C THR A 80 6.74 8.65 -12.69
N GLU A 81 7.40 7.94 -13.59
CA GLU A 81 8.84 7.75 -13.66
C GLU A 81 9.35 8.33 -15.00
N VAL A 82 9.44 9.66 -15.03
CA VAL A 82 9.67 10.42 -16.28
C VAL A 82 10.96 10.00 -17.00
N ALA A 83 12.05 9.81 -16.25
CA ALA A 83 13.36 9.46 -16.82
C ALA A 83 13.35 8.13 -17.60
N LEU A 84 12.43 7.22 -17.31
CA LEU A 84 12.31 5.91 -17.94
C LEU A 84 11.00 5.74 -18.73
N GLY A 85 10.17 6.77 -18.79
CA GLY A 85 8.91 6.76 -19.53
C GLY A 85 7.85 5.80 -18.98
N ASN A 86 7.82 5.54 -17.67
CA ASN A 86 6.93 4.54 -17.09
C ASN A 86 5.85 5.12 -16.18
N ALA A 87 4.66 4.48 -16.13
CA ALA A 87 3.75 4.56 -15.01
C ALA A 87 4.22 3.52 -13.95
N SER A 88 4.61 3.99 -12.76
CA SER A 88 5.33 3.16 -11.78
C SER A 88 4.56 3.00 -10.48
N HIS A 89 4.36 1.73 -10.07
CA HIS A 89 3.93 1.32 -8.73
C HIS A 89 2.53 1.79 -8.30
N GLY A 90 1.59 1.82 -9.23
CA GLY A 90 0.19 2.10 -8.92
C GLY A 90 -0.15 3.57 -8.69
N LEU A 91 -1.34 3.80 -8.19
CA LEU A 91 -1.93 5.13 -8.01
C LEU A 91 -2.07 5.54 -6.54
N LEU A 92 -1.90 4.60 -5.59
CA LEU A 92 -2.17 4.83 -4.17
C LEU A 92 -0.93 5.10 -3.30
N ARG A 93 0.28 4.96 -3.86
CA ARG A 93 1.52 5.11 -3.08
C ARG A 93 1.75 6.52 -2.51
N TRP A 94 1.14 7.54 -3.09
CA TRP A 94 1.21 8.93 -2.65
C TRP A 94 -0.14 9.50 -2.21
N ALA A 95 -1.21 8.68 -2.26
CA ALA A 95 -2.52 9.09 -1.80
C ALA A 95 -2.54 9.25 -0.27
N PRO A 96 -3.36 10.18 0.26
CA PRO A 96 -3.62 10.26 1.68
C PRO A 96 -4.55 9.11 2.10
N TRP A 97 -4.08 8.27 3.01
CA TRP A 97 -4.88 7.25 3.66
C TRP A 97 -5.41 7.78 4.99
N HIS A 98 -6.44 7.16 5.53
CA HIS A 98 -7.02 7.53 6.81
C HIS A 98 -7.08 6.33 7.75
N LEU A 99 -7.12 6.59 9.05
CA LEU A 99 -7.34 5.55 10.06
C LEU A 99 -8.80 5.12 10.01
N VAL A 100 -9.03 3.83 9.85
CA VAL A 100 -10.37 3.21 9.84
C VAL A 100 -10.70 2.64 11.22
N ASP A 101 -9.72 1.96 11.84
CA ASP A 101 -9.89 1.29 13.12
C ASP A 101 -8.53 1.10 13.80
N GLN A 102 -8.54 1.11 15.14
CA GLN A 102 -7.36 0.81 15.95
C GLN A 102 -7.78 0.17 17.27
N ALA A 103 -7.13 -0.91 17.64
CA ALA A 103 -7.27 -1.60 18.91
C ALA A 103 -5.90 -1.94 19.50
N GLU A 104 -5.87 -2.69 20.59
CA GLU A 104 -4.64 -3.00 21.33
C GLU A 104 -3.55 -3.67 20.48
N ASN A 105 -3.93 -4.56 19.56
CA ASN A 105 -3.00 -5.37 18.78
C ASN A 105 -3.08 -5.15 17.26
N HIS A 106 -3.85 -4.16 16.80
CA HIS A 106 -3.92 -3.86 15.36
C HIS A 106 -4.31 -2.41 15.08
N LEU A 107 -3.97 -1.96 13.90
CA LEU A 107 -4.53 -0.76 13.27
C LEU A 107 -4.91 -1.04 11.82
N THR A 108 -5.95 -0.40 11.34
CA THR A 108 -6.44 -0.52 9.96
C THR A 108 -6.49 0.86 9.34
N VAL A 109 -5.89 0.99 8.17
CA VAL A 109 -5.96 2.22 7.36
C VAL A 109 -6.71 1.95 6.06
N GLY A 110 -7.35 2.97 5.50
CA GLY A 110 -8.15 2.85 4.30
C GLY A 110 -7.98 4.01 3.34
N VAL A 111 -8.33 3.76 2.07
CA VAL A 111 -8.35 4.76 1.00
C VAL A 111 -9.33 4.34 -0.08
N THR A 112 -9.93 5.31 -0.77
CA THR A 112 -10.70 5.07 -2.00
C THR A 112 -9.93 5.59 -3.20
N LEU A 113 -9.70 4.72 -4.17
CA LEU A 113 -9.18 5.08 -5.49
C LEU A 113 -10.36 5.41 -6.40
N HIS A 114 -10.50 6.66 -6.76
CA HIS A 114 -11.53 7.11 -7.70
C HIS A 114 -11.04 7.07 -9.15
N PRO A 115 -11.97 7.08 -10.13
CA PRO A 115 -11.62 7.23 -11.55
C PRO A 115 -10.74 8.46 -11.80
N GLN A 116 -9.71 8.26 -12.62
CA GLN A 116 -8.74 9.28 -12.98
C GLN A 116 -8.10 8.96 -14.34
N PRO A 117 -7.28 9.82 -14.96
CA PRO A 117 -6.69 9.55 -16.26
C PRO A 117 -6.06 8.16 -16.36
N GLY A 118 -6.55 7.37 -17.33
CA GLY A 118 -6.13 5.99 -17.57
C GLY A 118 -6.69 4.93 -16.60
N TRP A 119 -7.51 5.33 -15.62
CA TRP A 119 -8.13 4.44 -14.64
C TRP A 119 -9.61 4.78 -14.47
N SER A 120 -10.51 3.85 -14.77
CA SER A 120 -11.96 4.09 -14.85
C SER A 120 -12.78 3.51 -13.69
N TRP A 121 -12.14 2.87 -12.72
CA TRP A 121 -12.82 2.14 -11.66
C TRP A 121 -12.67 2.80 -10.29
N THR A 122 -13.64 2.56 -9.42
CA THR A 122 -13.56 2.92 -7.99
C THR A 122 -13.19 1.68 -7.20
N LEU A 123 -12.09 1.75 -6.45
CA LEU A 123 -11.69 0.70 -5.52
C LEU A 123 -11.64 1.24 -4.09
N THR A 124 -12.26 0.54 -3.16
CA THR A 124 -12.05 0.75 -1.72
C THR A 124 -10.98 -0.23 -1.23
N VAL A 125 -9.94 0.30 -0.64
CA VAL A 125 -8.82 -0.48 -0.10
C VAL A 125 -8.69 -0.24 1.39
N THR A 126 -8.66 -1.32 2.16
CA THR A 126 -8.30 -1.28 3.58
C THR A 126 -7.11 -2.19 3.83
N THR A 127 -6.20 -1.75 4.70
CA THR A 127 -5.06 -2.57 5.11
C THR A 127 -4.99 -2.60 6.63
N ARG A 128 -5.06 -3.82 7.16
CA ARG A 128 -4.89 -4.12 8.58
C ARG A 128 -3.47 -4.56 8.85
N TYR A 129 -2.87 -3.93 9.83
CA TYR A 129 -1.59 -4.28 10.44
C TYR A 129 -1.88 -4.84 11.82
N ALA A 130 -1.55 -6.10 12.07
CA ALA A 130 -1.81 -6.74 13.36
C ALA A 130 -0.56 -7.44 13.86
N VAL A 131 -0.26 -7.27 15.15
CA VAL A 131 0.84 -7.96 15.84
C VAL A 131 0.30 -9.07 16.72
N GLY A 132 1.04 -10.15 16.81
CA GLY A 132 0.66 -11.33 17.59
C GLY A 132 1.86 -12.26 17.86
N PRO A 133 1.64 -13.45 18.41
CA PRO A 133 2.71 -14.37 18.77
C PRO A 133 3.61 -14.74 17.58
N ASP A 134 3.07 -14.75 16.37
CA ASP A 134 3.79 -15.11 15.14
C ASP A 134 4.43 -13.87 14.45
N GLY A 135 4.37 -12.70 15.08
CA GLY A 135 4.90 -11.45 14.58
C GLY A 135 3.86 -10.52 13.95
N LEU A 136 4.26 -9.76 12.93
CA LEU A 136 3.41 -8.81 12.22
C LEU A 136 2.71 -9.49 11.04
N SER A 137 1.39 -9.48 11.06
CA SER A 137 0.56 -9.80 9.89
C SER A 137 0.05 -8.53 9.22
N VAL A 138 0.00 -8.54 7.89
CA VAL A 138 -0.52 -7.42 7.09
C VAL A 138 -1.51 -7.94 6.07
N THR A 139 -2.77 -7.61 6.26
CA THR A 139 -3.87 -8.05 5.41
C THR A 139 -4.47 -6.85 4.67
N SER A 140 -4.53 -6.93 3.35
CA SER A 140 -5.21 -5.92 2.53
C SER A 140 -6.50 -6.51 1.95
N ARG A 141 -7.59 -5.77 2.11
CA ARG A 141 -8.89 -6.05 1.47
C ARG A 141 -9.14 -4.99 0.42
N VAL A 142 -9.53 -5.42 -0.78
CA VAL A 142 -9.87 -4.53 -1.89
C VAL A 142 -11.28 -4.87 -2.36
N VAL A 143 -12.10 -3.85 -2.51
CA VAL A 143 -13.46 -3.97 -3.04
C VAL A 143 -13.54 -3.13 -4.31
N ASN A 144 -14.00 -3.74 -5.39
CA ASN A 144 -14.39 -3.02 -6.59
C ASN A 144 -15.82 -2.50 -6.41
N GLU A 145 -15.94 -1.19 -6.32
CA GLU A 145 -17.24 -0.50 -6.16
C GLU A 145 -17.88 -0.15 -7.53
N SER A 146 -17.24 -0.55 -8.62
CA SER A 146 -17.74 -0.29 -9.98
C SER A 146 -18.56 -1.47 -10.50
N ASP A 147 -19.48 -1.22 -11.42
CA ASP A 147 -20.31 -2.23 -12.07
C ASP A 147 -19.55 -3.12 -13.07
N THR A 148 -18.29 -2.80 -13.34
CA THR A 148 -17.46 -3.52 -14.31
C THR A 148 -16.21 -4.08 -13.66
N VAL A 149 -15.68 -5.16 -14.23
CA VAL A 149 -14.42 -5.78 -13.78
C VAL A 149 -13.26 -4.78 -13.91
N ALA A 150 -12.44 -4.67 -12.88
CA ALA A 150 -11.25 -3.83 -12.85
C ALA A 150 -9.97 -4.68 -12.94
N PRO A 151 -8.94 -4.24 -13.71
CA PRO A 151 -7.63 -4.88 -13.65
C PRO A 151 -6.98 -4.59 -12.30
N PHE A 152 -6.44 -5.60 -11.65
CA PHE A 152 -5.87 -5.43 -10.32
C PHE A 152 -4.60 -6.25 -10.12
N GLY A 153 -3.62 -5.64 -9.49
CA GLY A 153 -2.45 -6.29 -8.93
C GLY A 153 -1.99 -5.51 -7.70
N ALA A 154 -1.39 -6.19 -6.75
CA ALA A 154 -0.87 -5.55 -5.55
C ALA A 154 0.49 -6.13 -5.15
N ALA A 155 1.34 -5.28 -4.59
CA ALA A 155 2.53 -5.69 -3.89
C ALA A 155 2.85 -4.70 -2.77
N ARG A 156 3.75 -5.12 -1.89
CA ARG A 156 4.35 -4.26 -0.87
C ARG A 156 5.86 -4.38 -0.98
N ARG A 157 6.58 -3.31 -0.63
CA ARG A 157 8.04 -3.34 -0.54
C ARG A 157 8.50 -3.44 0.92
N PRO A 158 8.58 -4.64 1.53
CA PRO A 158 9.32 -4.83 2.76
C PRO A 158 10.81 -4.91 2.44
N ARG A 159 11.66 -4.33 3.30
CA ARG A 159 13.06 -4.73 3.40
C ARG A 159 13.17 -5.56 4.68
N HIS A 160 13.41 -6.86 4.50
CA HIS A 160 13.69 -7.82 5.57
C HIS A 160 12.55 -8.05 6.56
N THR A 161 11.53 -8.82 6.18
CA THR A 161 10.66 -9.54 7.12
C THR A 161 9.75 -10.52 6.37
N HIS A 162 9.39 -11.62 7.02
CA HIS A 162 8.30 -12.49 6.59
C HIS A 162 6.98 -11.73 6.82
N ILE A 163 6.37 -11.25 5.76
CA ILE A 163 5.06 -10.61 5.81
C ILE A 163 4.12 -11.47 4.98
N GLU A 164 3.15 -12.06 5.62
CA GLU A 164 2.05 -12.71 4.92
C GLU A 164 1.13 -11.63 4.34
N ILE A 165 0.94 -11.63 3.03
CA ILE A 165 -0.02 -10.75 2.36
C ILE A 165 -1.22 -11.60 1.98
N ALA A 166 -2.27 -11.55 2.77
CA ALA A 166 -3.56 -12.08 2.37
C ALA A 166 -4.35 -10.97 1.65
N THR A 167 -4.76 -11.21 0.43
CA THR A 167 -5.64 -10.30 -0.33
C THR A 167 -6.99 -10.98 -0.47
N GLN A 168 -8.00 -10.45 0.19
CA GLN A 168 -9.37 -10.92 0.06
C GLN A 168 -10.12 -10.01 -0.91
N LEU A 169 -10.72 -10.59 -1.93
CA LEU A 169 -11.46 -9.89 -2.96
C LEU A 169 -12.93 -10.19 -2.90
N GLY A 170 -13.75 -9.16 -3.07
CA GLY A 170 -15.13 -9.31 -3.51
C GLY A 170 -15.16 -9.85 -4.96
N ASP A 171 -16.32 -10.25 -5.47
CA ASP A 171 -16.52 -10.97 -6.76
C ASP A 171 -15.84 -10.28 -7.96
N GLY A 172 -14.55 -10.49 -8.11
CA GLY A 172 -13.72 -9.95 -9.19
C GLY A 172 -12.33 -10.59 -9.23
N VAL A 173 -11.83 -10.84 -10.43
CA VAL A 173 -10.57 -11.56 -10.70
C VAL A 173 -9.37 -10.81 -10.12
N VAL A 174 -8.53 -11.55 -9.39
CA VAL A 174 -7.25 -11.09 -8.84
C VAL A 174 -6.10 -11.76 -9.50
N VAL A 175 -5.12 -10.97 -9.86
CA VAL A 175 -3.76 -11.46 -10.10
C VAL A 175 -2.88 -10.90 -9.01
N VAL A 176 -2.55 -11.71 -8.01
CA VAL A 176 -1.50 -11.38 -7.05
C VAL A 176 -0.16 -11.76 -7.68
N LEU A 177 0.61 -10.76 -8.06
CA LEU A 177 2.01 -10.94 -8.43
C LEU A 177 2.87 -10.51 -7.24
N GLY A 178 3.00 -11.39 -6.27
CA GLY A 178 3.91 -11.25 -5.15
C GLY A 178 4.93 -12.37 -5.19
N SER A 179 6.15 -12.08 -5.58
CA SER A 179 7.30 -12.92 -5.27
C SER A 179 8.01 -12.32 -4.08
N LEU A 180 7.84 -12.93 -2.93
CA LEU A 180 8.69 -12.71 -1.77
C LEU A 180 9.75 -13.80 -1.78
N ARG A 181 11.00 -13.44 -2.00
CA ARG A 181 12.21 -14.16 -1.58
C ARG A 181 13.12 -13.17 -0.90
#